data_b94c5da2d8eaf0b019d0cf3fdbc9cd22
#
_entry.id   b94c5da2d8eaf0b019d0cf3fdbc9cd22
#
_cell.length_a   1.000
_cell.length_b   1.000
_cell.length_c   1.000
_cell.angle_alpha   90.00
_cell.angle_beta   90.00
_cell.angle_gamma   90.00
#
_symmetry.space_group_name_H-M   'P 1'
#
loop_
_entity.id
_entity.type
_entity.pdbx_description
1 polymer ?
#
loop_
_entity_poly.entity_id
_entity_poly.type
_entity_poly.pdbx_seq_one_letter_code
_entity_poly.pdbx_strand_id
1 'polypeptide(L)'
;MLALVLLIASTTIGAAEPGGNGDGLRDMQCGGACHGDASQNGSSSLSLSIQYASQVWVGQPTEVTVVVSGLGEVHDHELLGVFLLSSTNANGDTPLSDGWEILSDGHGGTGNYVELTSIAGSDSIEHTWVLRTEDLGSKTMFASIHHGDSAGPSQGQPFFGISEGYEVEVSPLPENAPRLSAAFDPVSTREVGVAIQVSIQTEHTQTVNVEWRAEDGALMGATVNTTGENEWAFTLPASLKPSSVQWRATLIGEGPEQTTPWFTMVAQTAPEQADSGPIYLQGLAMALLLFGAVIALQKPQRREEDTTKVYDNTTHIESTQSTDQEEAPAPLPEGGLPPGWTDEQWAWYGHEYLAGTYGGDQQ
;
A
#
# COMPACT_ATOMS: atom_id res chain seq x y z
N MET A 1 -7.39 13.57 30.75
CA MET A 1 -6.26 14.12 29.98
C MET A 1 -5.17 13.07 29.67
N LEU A 2 -4.73 12.24 30.61
CA LEU A 2 -3.68 11.22 30.37
C LEU A 2 -4.08 10.18 29.33
N ALA A 3 -5.34 9.73 29.30
CA ALA A 3 -5.86 8.76 28.33
C ALA A 3 -5.89 9.30 26.88
N LEU A 4 -6.14 10.60 26.71
CA LEU A 4 -6.16 11.26 25.41
C LEU A 4 -4.75 11.37 24.80
N VAL A 5 -3.74 11.61 25.63
CA VAL A 5 -2.33 11.66 25.21
C VAL A 5 -1.82 10.26 24.80
N LEU A 6 -2.28 9.21 25.47
CA LEU A 6 -1.95 7.82 25.09
C LEU A 6 -2.61 7.41 23.76
N LEU A 7 -3.83 7.89 23.47
CA LEU A 7 -4.52 7.61 22.22
C LEU A 7 -3.83 8.28 21.01
N ILE A 8 -3.30 9.48 21.20
CA ILE A 8 -2.59 10.21 20.12
C ILE A 8 -1.20 9.58 19.84
N ALA A 9 -0.57 8.96 20.84
CA ALA A 9 0.72 8.30 20.66
C ALA A 9 0.64 6.93 19.96
N SER A 10 -0.55 6.37 19.81
CA SER A 10 -0.78 5.07 19.18
C SER A 10 -1.30 5.17 17.73
N THR A 11 -1.41 6.36 17.16
CA THR A 11 -1.64 6.49 15.73
C THR A 11 -0.35 6.10 15.01
N THR A 12 -0.14 4.80 14.82
CA THR A 12 0.67 4.34 13.70
C THR A 12 0.04 4.95 12.46
N ILE A 13 0.82 5.73 11.73
CA ILE A 13 0.46 6.09 10.37
C ILE A 13 0.43 4.74 9.64
N GLY A 14 -0.75 4.12 9.60
CA GLY A 14 -0.99 3.02 8.69
C GLY A 14 -0.81 3.64 7.31
N ALA A 15 0.22 3.22 6.59
CA ALA A 15 0.22 3.41 5.16
C ALA A 15 -1.06 2.72 4.68
N ALA A 16 -2.03 3.51 4.24
CA ALA A 16 -3.16 2.96 3.52
C ALA A 16 -2.56 2.37 2.25
N GLU A 17 -2.52 1.06 2.14
CA GLU A 17 -2.26 0.43 0.85
C GLU A 17 -3.52 0.66 0.02
N PRO A 18 -3.46 1.48 -1.03
CA PRO A 18 -4.62 1.78 -1.86
C PRO A 18 -5.03 0.62 -2.76
N GLY A 19 -4.59 -0.56 -2.45
CA GLY A 19 -4.72 -1.74 -3.29
C GLY A 19 -5.98 -2.56 -3.14
N GLY A 20 -6.97 -2.09 -2.42
CA GLY A 20 -8.12 -2.93 -2.13
C GLY A 20 -7.71 -4.17 -1.31
N ASN A 21 -8.31 -4.37 -0.20
CA ASN A 21 -7.96 -5.46 0.73
C ASN A 21 -8.49 -6.83 0.29
N GLY A 22 -8.67 -7.08 -1.00
CA GLY A 22 -9.19 -8.34 -1.49
C GLY A 22 -10.61 -8.66 -1.03
N ASP A 23 -11.39 -7.66 -0.65
CA ASP A 23 -12.81 -7.83 -0.28
C ASP A 23 -13.72 -7.77 -1.51
N GLY A 24 -13.12 -7.61 -2.67
CA GLY A 24 -13.75 -7.62 -3.97
C GLY A 24 -14.59 -6.43 -4.33
N LEU A 25 -14.54 -5.40 -3.55
CA LEU A 25 -15.15 -4.12 -3.86
C LEU A 25 -14.07 -3.17 -4.35
N ARG A 26 -13.59 -3.36 -5.58
CA ARG A 26 -12.52 -2.55 -6.19
C ARG A 26 -12.86 -1.10 -6.34
N ASP A 27 -14.13 -0.79 -6.35
CA ASP A 27 -14.67 0.52 -6.61
C ASP A 27 -14.53 1.48 -5.43
N MET A 28 -14.22 0.99 -4.21
CA MET A 28 -14.49 1.79 -3.03
C MET A 28 -13.38 1.78 -1.97
N GLN A 29 -12.36 0.97 -2.14
CA GLN A 29 -11.45 0.64 -1.04
C GLN A 29 -10.43 1.71 -0.74
N CYS A 30 -10.14 2.56 -1.67
CA CYS A 30 -9.19 3.66 -1.48
C CYS A 30 -9.78 4.85 -0.74
N GLY A 31 -10.83 4.72 0.03
CA GLY A 31 -11.50 5.79 0.79
C GLY A 31 -11.01 7.18 0.46
N GLY A 32 -11.83 8.05 0.01
CA GLY A 32 -11.70 9.44 -0.41
C GLY A 32 -10.41 10.26 -0.27
N ALA A 33 -9.43 9.78 0.50
CA ALA A 33 -8.22 10.55 0.79
C ALA A 33 -7.22 10.60 -0.38
N CYS A 34 -7.17 9.55 -1.23
CA CYS A 34 -6.24 9.48 -2.36
C CYS A 34 -6.92 9.68 -3.70
N HIS A 35 -8.20 9.33 -3.83
CA HIS A 35 -8.95 9.34 -5.08
C HIS A 35 -10.30 10.06 -5.00
N GLY A 36 -10.53 10.86 -3.98
CA GLY A 36 -11.78 11.58 -3.77
C GLY A 36 -12.80 10.83 -2.92
N ASP A 37 -14.05 11.24 -2.98
CA ASP A 37 -15.14 10.66 -2.19
C ASP A 37 -15.58 9.31 -2.78
N ALA A 38 -15.35 8.24 -2.03
CA ALA A 38 -15.72 6.88 -2.42
C ALA A 38 -17.20 6.68 -2.72
N SER A 39 -18.09 7.53 -2.19
CA SER A 39 -19.54 7.49 -2.48
C SER A 39 -19.90 8.05 -3.85
N GLN A 40 -18.95 8.66 -4.54
CA GLN A 40 -19.17 9.37 -5.82
C GLN A 40 -18.41 8.71 -6.99
N ASN A 41 -18.27 7.40 -6.99
CA ASN A 41 -17.58 6.66 -8.03
C ASN A 41 -18.11 6.97 -9.42
N GLY A 42 -17.19 7.32 -10.33
CA GLY A 42 -17.45 7.47 -11.74
C GLY A 42 -16.85 6.34 -12.58
N SER A 43 -17.40 6.12 -13.77
CA SER A 43 -16.72 5.25 -14.75
C SER A 43 -15.57 6.01 -15.39
N SER A 44 -14.40 5.38 -15.43
CA SER A 44 -13.25 5.93 -16.16
C SER A 44 -13.52 5.99 -17.65
N SER A 45 -13.10 7.09 -18.30
CA SER A 45 -13.09 7.21 -19.76
C SER A 45 -11.83 6.61 -20.41
N LEU A 46 -10.87 6.18 -19.59
CA LEU A 46 -9.62 5.60 -20.07
C LEU A 46 -9.84 4.20 -20.64
N SER A 47 -9.07 3.88 -21.67
CA SER A 47 -9.08 2.55 -22.29
C SER A 47 -7.95 1.69 -21.73
N LEU A 48 -8.27 0.44 -21.40
CA LEU A 48 -7.33 -0.54 -20.88
C LEU A 48 -7.16 -1.67 -21.89
N SER A 49 -5.91 -2.07 -22.12
CA SER A 49 -5.58 -3.28 -22.86
C SER A 49 -4.42 -4.03 -22.21
N ILE A 50 -4.35 -5.34 -22.46
CA ILE A 50 -3.28 -6.20 -21.98
C ILE A 50 -2.51 -6.73 -23.19
N GLN A 51 -1.18 -6.63 -23.14
CA GLN A 51 -0.26 -7.24 -24.08
C GLN A 51 0.55 -8.29 -23.31
N TYR A 52 0.77 -9.43 -23.95
CA TYR A 52 1.59 -10.52 -23.40
C TYR A 52 2.37 -11.22 -24.52
N ALA A 53 3.38 -11.99 -24.14
CA ALA A 53 4.19 -12.75 -25.10
C ALA A 53 3.31 -13.66 -25.95
N SER A 54 3.59 -13.75 -27.24
CA SER A 54 2.85 -14.62 -28.18
C SER A 54 2.93 -16.10 -27.81
N GLN A 55 3.88 -16.49 -26.98
CA GLN A 55 4.08 -17.83 -26.45
C GLN A 55 4.37 -17.75 -24.97
N VAL A 56 3.52 -18.37 -24.17
CA VAL A 56 3.68 -18.48 -22.72
C VAL A 56 3.96 -19.94 -22.37
N TRP A 57 5.07 -20.16 -21.69
CA TRP A 57 5.54 -21.49 -21.32
C TRP A 57 5.33 -21.76 -19.83
N VAL A 58 4.83 -22.95 -19.51
CA VAL A 58 4.70 -23.41 -18.12
C VAL A 58 6.06 -23.37 -17.42
N GLY A 59 6.08 -22.88 -16.17
CA GLY A 59 7.28 -22.78 -15.35
C GLY A 59 8.27 -21.68 -15.78
N GLN A 60 7.99 -20.93 -16.86
CA GLN A 60 8.90 -19.89 -17.33
C GLN A 60 8.31 -18.49 -17.11
N PRO A 61 9.17 -17.50 -16.80
CA PRO A 61 8.75 -16.12 -16.69
C PRO A 61 8.17 -15.58 -18.00
N THR A 62 7.10 -14.83 -17.92
CA THR A 62 6.46 -14.13 -19.04
C THR A 62 6.13 -12.69 -18.68
N GLU A 63 6.18 -11.81 -19.67
CA GLU A 63 5.75 -10.41 -19.54
C GLU A 63 4.25 -10.28 -19.75
N VAL A 64 3.62 -9.48 -18.91
CA VAL A 64 2.25 -9.00 -19.07
C VAL A 64 2.26 -7.50 -18.91
N THR A 65 1.94 -6.78 -19.97
CA THR A 65 1.95 -5.33 -20.02
C THR A 65 0.53 -4.79 -20.08
N VAL A 66 0.16 -3.96 -19.12
CA VAL A 66 -1.08 -3.18 -19.14
C VAL A 66 -0.78 -1.85 -19.83
N VAL A 67 -1.59 -1.54 -20.84
CA VAL A 67 -1.55 -0.26 -21.55
C VAL A 67 -2.81 0.53 -21.19
N VAL A 68 -2.61 1.72 -20.63
CA VAL A 68 -3.66 2.66 -20.32
C VAL A 68 -3.61 3.81 -21.34
N SER A 69 -4.69 4.08 -22.04
CA SER A 69 -4.77 5.09 -23.10
C SER A 69 -5.91 6.07 -22.89
N GLY A 70 -5.81 7.24 -23.54
CA GLY A 70 -6.80 8.33 -23.41
C GLY A 70 -6.48 9.28 -22.25
N LEU A 71 -5.26 9.27 -21.73
CA LEU A 71 -4.84 10.10 -20.61
C LEU A 71 -4.96 11.60 -20.90
N GLY A 72 -4.86 12.02 -22.16
CA GLY A 72 -5.02 13.41 -22.55
C GLY A 72 -6.43 13.99 -22.35
N GLU A 73 -7.43 13.12 -22.15
CA GLU A 73 -8.85 13.54 -21.92
C GLU A 73 -9.16 13.72 -20.43
N VAL A 74 -8.24 13.33 -19.55
CA VAL A 74 -8.45 13.31 -18.10
C VAL A 74 -7.57 14.37 -17.46
N HIS A 75 -8.16 15.25 -16.67
CA HIS A 75 -7.48 16.41 -16.08
C HIS A 75 -6.60 16.01 -14.89
N ASP A 76 -5.38 16.56 -14.86
CA ASP A 76 -4.43 16.58 -13.73
C ASP A 76 -4.26 15.24 -12.99
N HIS A 77 -3.70 14.24 -13.68
CA HIS A 77 -3.35 12.96 -13.06
C HIS A 77 -2.02 13.03 -12.36
N GLU A 78 -2.06 13.15 -11.07
CA GLU A 78 -0.85 12.94 -10.26
C GLU A 78 -0.65 11.46 -9.92
N LEU A 79 -1.74 10.70 -9.79
CA LEU A 79 -1.71 9.31 -9.37
C LEU A 79 -2.75 8.45 -10.12
N LEU A 80 -2.26 7.38 -10.71
CA LEU A 80 -3.03 6.35 -11.38
C LEU A 80 -2.72 5.00 -10.77
N GLY A 81 -3.68 4.40 -10.07
CA GLY A 81 -3.57 3.03 -9.57
C GLY A 81 -3.89 2.03 -10.66
N VAL A 82 -2.99 1.11 -10.96
CA VAL A 82 -3.17 0.07 -11.97
C VAL A 82 -3.07 -1.30 -11.32
N PHE A 83 -4.05 -2.16 -11.62
CA PHE A 83 -4.14 -3.53 -11.10
C PHE A 83 -4.06 -4.53 -12.24
N LEU A 84 -3.33 -5.61 -12.01
CA LEU A 84 -3.41 -6.83 -12.79
C LEU A 84 -4.22 -7.87 -12.03
N LEU A 85 -5.22 -8.46 -12.69
CA LEU A 85 -6.21 -9.33 -12.06
C LEU A 85 -6.40 -10.61 -12.87
N SER A 86 -6.83 -11.69 -12.22
CA SER A 86 -7.22 -12.94 -12.89
C SER A 86 -8.73 -13.16 -12.93
N SER A 87 -9.51 -12.30 -12.29
CA SER A 87 -10.96 -12.42 -12.22
C SER A 87 -11.60 -11.06 -11.98
N THR A 88 -12.87 -10.93 -12.29
CA THR A 88 -13.69 -9.76 -11.93
C THR A 88 -14.54 -10.00 -10.68
N ASN A 89 -14.42 -11.19 -10.07
CA ASN A 89 -15.15 -11.56 -8.87
C ASN A 89 -14.43 -11.06 -7.62
N ALA A 90 -15.22 -10.72 -6.65
CA ALA A 90 -14.86 -10.02 -5.44
C ALA A 90 -13.76 -10.66 -4.57
N ASN A 91 -13.67 -11.95 -4.50
CA ASN A 91 -12.66 -12.66 -3.71
C ASN A 91 -11.84 -13.56 -4.62
N GLY A 92 -10.52 -13.51 -4.51
CA GLY A 92 -9.64 -14.35 -5.31
C GLY A 92 -9.47 -13.85 -6.73
N ASP A 93 -9.36 -12.55 -6.90
CA ASP A 93 -9.17 -11.90 -8.20
C ASP A 93 -7.70 -11.55 -8.51
N THR A 94 -6.81 -11.80 -7.57
CA THR A 94 -5.37 -11.62 -7.79
C THR A 94 -4.81 -12.71 -8.70
N PRO A 95 -3.77 -12.44 -9.49
CA PRO A 95 -3.09 -13.45 -10.30
C PRO A 95 -2.69 -14.69 -9.48
N LEU A 96 -2.26 -14.50 -8.24
CA LEU A 96 -1.91 -15.60 -7.32
C LEU A 96 -3.07 -16.59 -7.10
N SER A 97 -4.31 -16.10 -7.06
CA SER A 97 -5.49 -16.94 -6.86
C SER A 97 -5.78 -17.88 -8.03
N ASP A 98 -5.25 -17.55 -9.20
CA ASP A 98 -5.32 -18.38 -10.42
C ASP A 98 -3.99 -19.08 -10.74
N GLY A 99 -3.12 -19.27 -9.74
CA GLY A 99 -1.87 -20.00 -9.86
C GLY A 99 -0.73 -19.24 -10.56
N TRP A 100 -0.84 -17.93 -10.71
CA TRP A 100 0.26 -17.10 -11.16
C TRP A 100 1.10 -16.62 -9.99
N GLU A 101 2.39 -16.74 -10.12
CA GLU A 101 3.37 -16.08 -9.25
C GLU A 101 3.84 -14.79 -9.91
N ILE A 102 3.79 -13.66 -9.20
CA ILE A 102 4.36 -12.41 -9.68
C ILE A 102 5.83 -12.37 -9.26
N LEU A 103 6.72 -12.41 -10.23
CA LEU A 103 8.16 -12.34 -10.02
C LEU A 103 8.67 -10.90 -9.94
N SER A 104 7.98 -9.97 -10.60
CA SER A 104 8.32 -8.55 -10.58
C SER A 104 7.09 -7.72 -10.94
N ASP A 105 6.85 -6.68 -10.15
CA ASP A 105 5.85 -5.65 -10.46
C ASP A 105 6.46 -4.41 -11.15
N GLY A 106 7.73 -4.49 -11.54
CA GLY A 106 8.43 -3.38 -12.19
C GLY A 106 8.88 -2.25 -11.28
N HIS A 107 8.41 -2.21 -10.02
CA HIS A 107 8.75 -1.19 -9.01
C HIS A 107 9.60 -1.74 -7.86
N GLY A 108 10.07 -2.97 -7.97
CA GLY A 108 10.91 -3.62 -6.96
C GLY A 108 10.15 -4.50 -5.98
N GLY A 109 8.86 -4.72 -6.20
CA GLY A 109 8.00 -5.62 -5.45
C GLY A 109 7.45 -6.75 -6.30
N THR A 110 6.46 -7.46 -5.73
CA THR A 110 5.73 -8.57 -6.35
C THR A 110 4.22 -8.40 -6.20
N GLY A 111 3.76 -7.15 -6.12
CA GLY A 111 2.35 -6.80 -6.00
C GLY A 111 1.61 -6.87 -7.33
N ASN A 112 0.32 -7.14 -7.29
CA ASN A 112 -0.56 -7.02 -8.46
C ASN A 112 -1.09 -5.60 -8.67
N TYR A 113 -0.62 -4.65 -7.88
CA TYR A 113 -0.99 -3.24 -7.88
C TYR A 113 0.25 -2.36 -7.95
N VAL A 114 0.17 -1.31 -8.75
CA VAL A 114 1.20 -0.26 -8.83
C VAL A 114 0.55 1.11 -8.91
N GLU A 115 1.26 2.11 -8.38
CA GLU A 115 0.93 3.51 -8.53
C GLU A 115 1.85 4.15 -9.55
N LEU A 116 1.27 4.71 -10.60
CA LEU A 116 1.99 5.42 -11.64
C LEU A 116 1.83 6.92 -11.41
N THR A 117 2.94 7.62 -11.39
CA THR A 117 3.00 9.08 -11.20
C THR A 117 3.54 9.76 -12.45
N SER A 118 3.34 11.06 -12.54
CA SER A 118 3.93 11.89 -13.61
C SER A 118 3.52 11.51 -15.03
N ILE A 119 2.26 11.24 -15.23
CA ILE A 119 1.69 10.93 -16.55
C ILE A 119 1.28 12.19 -17.34
N ALA A 120 1.47 13.36 -16.77
CA ALA A 120 1.12 14.63 -17.41
C ALA A 120 1.78 14.77 -18.79
N GLY A 121 0.96 15.01 -19.82
CA GLY A 121 1.41 15.18 -21.20
C GLY A 121 1.61 13.89 -22.00
N SER A 122 1.36 12.73 -21.42
CA SER A 122 1.31 11.45 -22.12
C SER A 122 -0.12 11.12 -22.55
N ASP A 123 -0.31 10.60 -23.75
CA ASP A 123 -1.60 10.08 -24.19
C ASP A 123 -1.85 8.64 -23.74
N SER A 124 -0.76 7.91 -23.47
CA SER A 124 -0.80 6.56 -22.95
C SER A 124 0.38 6.29 -22.01
N ILE A 125 0.20 5.32 -21.12
CA ILE A 125 1.23 4.80 -20.25
C ILE A 125 1.18 3.27 -20.27
N GLU A 126 2.34 2.64 -20.13
CA GLU A 126 2.49 1.19 -20.10
C GLU A 126 3.14 0.78 -18.80
N HIS A 127 2.66 -0.34 -18.24
CA HIS A 127 3.29 -0.94 -17.09
C HIS A 127 3.36 -2.46 -17.26
N THR A 128 4.52 -3.04 -16.93
CA THR A 128 4.81 -4.45 -17.17
C THR A 128 5.07 -5.20 -15.87
N TRP A 129 4.35 -6.29 -15.69
CA TRP A 129 4.62 -7.32 -14.70
C TRP A 129 5.37 -8.49 -15.35
N VAL A 130 6.16 -9.19 -14.56
CA VAL A 130 6.72 -10.48 -14.92
C VAL A 130 6.09 -11.54 -14.04
N LEU A 131 5.46 -12.54 -14.68
CA LEU A 131 4.73 -13.60 -14.00
C LEU A 131 5.26 -14.97 -14.40
N ARG A 132 4.95 -15.97 -13.58
CA ARG A 132 5.21 -17.38 -13.87
C ARG A 132 4.01 -18.21 -13.38
N THR A 133 3.70 -19.33 -14.05
CA THR A 133 2.72 -20.30 -13.58
C THR A 133 3.18 -21.73 -13.88
N GLU A 134 2.86 -22.64 -12.97
CA GLU A 134 3.09 -24.08 -13.15
C GLU A 134 1.86 -24.79 -13.76
N ASP A 135 0.79 -24.07 -14.01
CA ASP A 135 -0.45 -24.62 -14.57
C ASP A 135 -0.49 -24.46 -16.08
N LEU A 136 -0.89 -25.53 -16.77
CA LEU A 136 -1.13 -25.55 -18.21
C LEU A 136 -2.55 -25.13 -18.56
N GLY A 137 -2.74 -24.63 -19.77
CA GLY A 137 -4.04 -24.33 -20.37
C GLY A 137 -4.39 -22.85 -20.37
N SER A 138 -5.64 -22.55 -20.67
CA SER A 138 -6.11 -21.17 -20.82
C SER A 138 -6.39 -20.53 -19.47
N LYS A 139 -5.85 -19.33 -19.29
CA LYS A 139 -6.05 -18.46 -18.13
C LYS A 139 -6.53 -17.11 -18.61
N THR A 140 -7.34 -16.44 -17.80
CA THR A 140 -7.87 -15.11 -18.15
C THR A 140 -7.25 -14.05 -17.28
N MET A 141 -6.86 -12.93 -17.87
CA MET A 141 -6.35 -11.75 -17.18
C MET A 141 -7.21 -10.54 -17.46
N PHE A 142 -7.28 -9.66 -16.48
CA PHE A 142 -7.94 -8.36 -16.57
C PHE A 142 -7.01 -7.28 -16.04
N ALA A 143 -7.17 -6.06 -16.54
CA ALA A 143 -6.57 -4.88 -15.96
C ALA A 143 -7.66 -4.01 -15.35
N SER A 144 -7.40 -3.42 -14.21
CA SER A 144 -8.28 -2.36 -13.69
C SER A 144 -7.47 -1.15 -13.28
N ILE A 145 -8.15 -0.01 -13.23
CA ILE A 145 -7.54 1.27 -12.94
C ILE A 145 -8.42 2.07 -11.99
N HIS A 146 -7.75 2.76 -11.10
CA HIS A 146 -8.34 3.75 -10.20
C HIS A 146 -7.60 5.07 -10.37
N HIS A 147 -8.34 6.15 -10.50
CA HIS A 147 -7.78 7.50 -10.50
C HIS A 147 -8.79 8.49 -9.92
N GLY A 148 -8.31 9.64 -9.50
CA GLY A 148 -9.14 10.76 -9.08
C GLY A 148 -9.12 11.86 -10.12
N ASP A 149 -9.92 12.89 -9.89
CA ASP A 149 -9.85 14.16 -10.60
C ASP A 149 -9.53 15.25 -9.58
N SER A 150 -8.39 15.92 -9.74
CA SER A 150 -7.94 16.97 -8.83
C SER A 150 -8.45 18.34 -9.25
N ALA A 151 -9.07 18.47 -10.44
CA ALA A 151 -9.49 19.74 -11.02
C ALA A 151 -10.89 19.69 -11.63
N GLY A 152 -11.46 20.86 -11.84
CA GLY A 152 -12.74 21.01 -12.52
C GLY A 152 -13.97 20.65 -11.68
N PRO A 153 -15.13 20.43 -12.33
CA PRO A 153 -16.40 20.18 -11.64
C PRO A 153 -16.48 18.81 -10.96
N SER A 154 -15.61 17.87 -11.32
CA SER A 154 -15.51 16.54 -10.74
C SER A 154 -14.38 16.41 -9.71
N GLN A 155 -13.85 17.52 -9.21
CA GLN A 155 -12.81 17.52 -8.21
C GLN A 155 -13.17 16.65 -6.99
N GLY A 156 -12.25 15.73 -6.65
CA GLY A 156 -12.46 14.79 -5.55
C GLY A 156 -13.30 13.57 -5.92
N GLN A 157 -13.76 13.44 -7.17
CA GLN A 157 -14.46 12.23 -7.61
C GLN A 157 -13.48 11.13 -7.97
N PRO A 158 -13.65 9.92 -7.43
CA PRO A 158 -12.90 8.74 -7.86
C PRO A 158 -13.50 8.16 -9.14
N PHE A 159 -12.63 7.67 -10.01
CA PHE A 159 -13.00 6.97 -11.23
C PHE A 159 -12.43 5.56 -11.23
N PHE A 160 -13.18 4.65 -11.79
CA PHE A 160 -12.83 3.25 -11.89
C PHE A 160 -13.03 2.75 -13.32
N GLY A 161 -12.12 1.93 -13.80
CA GLY A 161 -12.20 1.24 -15.08
C GLY A 161 -11.70 -0.20 -14.97
N ILE A 162 -12.27 -1.08 -15.80
CA ILE A 162 -11.83 -2.47 -15.93
C ILE A 162 -11.84 -2.86 -17.41
N SER A 163 -10.85 -3.63 -17.83
CA SER A 163 -10.77 -4.15 -19.20
C SER A 163 -11.73 -5.31 -19.45
N GLU A 164 -11.89 -5.69 -20.69
CA GLU A 164 -12.35 -7.04 -21.05
C GLU A 164 -11.34 -8.10 -20.59
N GLY A 165 -11.76 -9.37 -20.57
CA GLY A 165 -10.87 -10.50 -20.26
C GLY A 165 -9.96 -10.83 -21.44
N TYR A 166 -8.69 -11.02 -21.17
CA TYR A 166 -7.67 -11.45 -22.14
C TYR A 166 -7.26 -12.89 -21.85
N GLU A 167 -7.47 -13.78 -22.80
CA GLU A 167 -7.09 -15.19 -22.65
C GLU A 167 -5.62 -15.39 -22.97
N VAL A 168 -4.90 -16.02 -22.04
CA VAL A 168 -3.49 -16.40 -22.14
C VAL A 168 -3.40 -17.91 -22.16
N GLU A 169 -2.89 -18.48 -23.24
CA GLU A 169 -2.67 -19.93 -23.35
C GLU A 169 -1.28 -20.32 -22.85
N VAL A 170 -1.22 -21.10 -21.77
CA VAL A 170 0.00 -21.62 -21.19
C VAL A 170 0.30 -22.99 -21.76
N SER A 171 1.38 -23.10 -22.52
CA SER A 171 1.77 -24.29 -23.24
C SER A 171 2.92 -25.05 -22.57
N PRO A 172 3.05 -26.36 -22.79
CA PRO A 172 4.20 -27.11 -22.30
C PRO A 172 5.49 -26.70 -23.03
N LEU A 173 6.55 -26.45 -22.25
CA LEU A 173 7.87 -26.17 -22.80
C LEU A 173 8.46 -27.43 -23.42
N PRO A 174 9.11 -27.37 -24.61
CA PRO A 174 9.84 -28.51 -25.16
C PRO A 174 10.88 -29.06 -24.18
N GLU A 175 10.98 -30.41 -24.10
CA GLU A 175 11.81 -31.07 -23.07
C GLU A 175 13.27 -30.64 -23.09
N ASN A 176 13.86 -30.43 -24.29
CA ASN A 176 15.25 -30.01 -24.47
C ASN A 176 15.44 -28.51 -24.61
N ALA A 177 14.40 -27.69 -24.40
CA ALA A 177 14.53 -26.25 -24.49
C ALA A 177 15.39 -25.70 -23.32
N PRO A 178 16.37 -24.83 -23.58
CA PRO A 178 17.10 -24.11 -22.54
C PRO A 178 16.11 -23.23 -21.78
N ARG A 179 16.23 -23.23 -20.45
CA ARG A 179 15.25 -22.57 -19.59
C ARG A 179 15.85 -22.07 -18.29
N LEU A 180 15.19 -21.15 -17.65
CA LEU A 180 15.47 -20.81 -16.27
C LEU A 180 15.04 -21.96 -15.36
N SER A 181 15.80 -22.22 -14.32
CA SER A 181 15.42 -23.19 -13.28
C SER A 181 14.13 -22.75 -12.58
N ALA A 182 13.31 -23.72 -12.17
CA ALA A 182 12.12 -23.43 -11.37
C ALA A 182 12.43 -22.70 -10.05
N ALA A 183 13.66 -22.85 -9.52
CA ALA A 183 14.12 -22.14 -8.33
C ALA A 183 14.64 -20.72 -8.61
N PHE A 184 14.64 -20.28 -9.87
CA PHE A 184 15.09 -18.94 -10.21
C PHE A 184 14.11 -17.89 -9.66
N ASP A 185 14.67 -16.92 -8.92
CA ASP A 185 13.96 -15.77 -8.37
C ASP A 185 14.77 -14.49 -8.71
N PRO A 186 14.21 -13.56 -9.49
CA PRO A 186 14.94 -12.37 -9.88
C PRO A 186 15.12 -11.41 -8.72
N VAL A 187 16.34 -10.90 -8.55
CA VAL A 187 16.61 -9.81 -7.60
C VAL A 187 15.91 -8.54 -8.09
N SER A 188 14.97 -8.04 -7.32
CA SER A 188 14.13 -6.89 -7.67
C SER A 188 14.67 -5.55 -7.14
N THR A 189 15.52 -5.57 -6.10
CA THR A 189 16.05 -4.34 -5.47
C THR A 189 17.56 -4.42 -5.25
N ARG A 190 18.22 -3.26 -5.23
CA ARG A 190 19.62 -3.11 -4.86
C ARG A 190 19.87 -1.79 -4.15
N GLU A 191 21.01 -1.69 -3.50
CA GLU A 191 21.44 -0.45 -2.82
C GLU A 191 22.12 0.51 -3.81
N VAL A 192 21.80 1.81 -3.69
CA VAL A 192 22.47 2.88 -4.44
C VAL A 192 23.96 2.91 -4.06
N GLY A 193 24.82 3.07 -5.04
CA GLY A 193 26.27 3.11 -4.87
C GLY A 193 26.95 1.73 -4.86
N VAL A 194 26.17 0.62 -4.91
CA VAL A 194 26.70 -0.73 -4.85
C VAL A 194 26.50 -1.45 -6.19
N ALA A 195 27.59 -2.01 -6.74
CA ALA A 195 27.51 -2.95 -7.86
C ALA A 195 26.96 -4.29 -7.35
N ILE A 196 26.09 -4.94 -8.13
CA ILE A 196 25.48 -6.20 -7.72
C ILE A 196 25.85 -7.32 -8.69
N GLN A 197 26.18 -8.49 -8.13
CA GLN A 197 26.29 -9.72 -8.89
C GLN A 197 24.92 -10.40 -8.93
N VAL A 198 24.44 -10.67 -10.14
CA VAL A 198 23.21 -11.41 -10.41
C VAL A 198 23.57 -12.83 -10.80
N SER A 199 22.95 -13.79 -10.15
CA SER A 199 23.11 -15.22 -10.46
C SER A 199 21.90 -15.74 -11.23
N ILE A 200 22.15 -16.53 -12.26
CA ILE A 200 21.13 -17.17 -13.09
C ILE A 200 21.33 -18.68 -13.00
N GLN A 201 20.30 -19.40 -12.59
CA GLN A 201 20.27 -20.86 -12.63
C GLN A 201 19.43 -21.31 -13.83
N THR A 202 19.96 -22.24 -14.60
CA THR A 202 19.34 -22.70 -15.85
C THR A 202 19.29 -24.21 -15.93
N GLU A 203 18.52 -24.72 -16.90
CA GLU A 203 18.49 -26.12 -17.28
C GLU A 203 18.64 -26.22 -18.81
N HIS A 204 19.26 -27.27 -19.31
CA HIS A 204 19.47 -27.51 -20.74
C HIS A 204 20.16 -26.37 -21.50
N THR A 205 20.96 -25.54 -20.77
CA THR A 205 21.60 -24.34 -21.30
C THR A 205 23.09 -24.51 -21.41
N GLN A 206 23.64 -24.20 -22.58
CA GLN A 206 25.08 -24.28 -22.88
C GLN A 206 25.74 -22.88 -22.86
N THR A 207 24.96 -21.87 -23.17
CA THR A 207 25.45 -20.47 -23.21
C THR A 207 24.36 -19.51 -22.75
N VAL A 208 24.74 -18.51 -21.99
CA VAL A 208 23.87 -17.42 -21.56
C VAL A 208 24.45 -16.09 -22.02
N ASN A 209 23.67 -15.32 -22.77
CA ASN A 209 23.98 -13.94 -23.12
C ASN A 209 23.08 -13.00 -22.33
N VAL A 210 23.63 -11.97 -21.72
CA VAL A 210 22.86 -11.00 -20.94
C VAL A 210 22.98 -9.62 -21.54
N GLU A 211 21.84 -8.99 -21.68
CA GLU A 211 21.69 -7.58 -22.06
C GLU A 211 21.03 -6.83 -20.91
N TRP A 212 21.42 -5.58 -20.73
CA TRP A 212 20.83 -4.70 -19.74
C TRP A 212 20.76 -3.26 -20.22
N ARG A 213 19.87 -2.47 -19.64
CA ARG A 213 19.71 -1.05 -19.89
C ARG A 213 19.32 -0.31 -18.62
N ALA A 214 19.78 0.93 -18.47
CA ALA A 214 19.19 1.84 -17.49
C ALA A 214 17.88 2.41 -18.06
N GLU A 215 17.07 3.03 -17.23
CA GLU A 215 15.71 3.53 -17.56
C GLU A 215 15.65 4.29 -18.90
N ASP A 216 16.57 5.21 -19.16
CA ASP A 216 16.67 5.97 -20.43
C ASP A 216 17.96 5.64 -21.19
N GLY A 217 18.59 4.51 -20.88
CA GLY A 217 19.92 4.16 -21.34
C GLY A 217 19.94 3.33 -22.61
N ALA A 218 21.11 3.35 -23.26
CA ALA A 218 21.38 2.44 -24.36
C ALA A 218 21.46 0.98 -23.89
N LEU A 219 21.12 0.07 -24.78
CA LEU A 219 21.28 -1.36 -24.56
C LEU A 219 22.77 -1.71 -24.48
N MET A 220 23.15 -2.45 -23.44
CA MET A 220 24.53 -2.87 -23.16
C MET A 220 24.58 -4.38 -22.92
N GLY A 221 25.63 -5.03 -23.42
CA GLY A 221 25.92 -6.43 -23.08
C GLY A 221 26.62 -6.54 -21.73
N ALA A 222 26.33 -7.60 -20.98
CA ALA A 222 27.07 -7.94 -19.77
C ALA A 222 28.04 -9.09 -20.03
N THR A 223 29.19 -9.08 -19.32
CA THR A 223 30.07 -10.24 -19.30
C THR A 223 29.50 -11.29 -18.33
N VAL A 224 29.17 -12.44 -18.88
CA VAL A 224 28.63 -13.58 -18.13
C VAL A 224 29.75 -14.57 -17.84
N ASN A 225 29.85 -15.03 -16.60
CA ASN A 225 30.79 -16.05 -16.16
C ASN A 225 30.02 -17.29 -15.68
N THR A 226 30.52 -18.47 -16.00
CA THR A 226 30.04 -19.73 -15.42
C THR A 226 30.59 -19.86 -14.00
N THR A 227 29.70 -20.05 -13.02
CA THR A 227 30.07 -20.20 -11.60
C THR A 227 29.90 -21.64 -11.09
N GLY A 228 29.15 -22.44 -11.82
CA GLY A 228 28.88 -23.83 -11.51
C GLY A 228 28.25 -24.56 -12.69
N GLU A 229 27.82 -25.80 -12.51
CA GLU A 229 27.06 -26.53 -13.51
C GLU A 229 25.66 -25.89 -13.63
N ASN A 230 25.32 -25.37 -14.82
CA ASN A 230 24.08 -24.63 -15.07
C ASN A 230 23.92 -23.35 -14.23
N GLU A 231 25.01 -22.83 -13.68
CA GLU A 231 25.02 -21.59 -12.91
C GLU A 231 25.85 -20.52 -13.60
N TRP A 232 25.29 -19.35 -13.74
CA TRP A 232 25.85 -18.22 -14.45
C TRP A 232 25.76 -16.98 -13.58
N ALA A 233 26.75 -16.09 -13.71
CA ALA A 233 26.71 -14.82 -13.02
C ALA A 233 27.22 -13.69 -13.91
N PHE A 234 26.62 -12.52 -13.71
CA PHE A 234 27.08 -11.27 -14.31
C PHE A 234 26.98 -10.14 -13.27
N THR A 235 27.65 -9.03 -13.55
CA THR A 235 27.65 -7.88 -12.63
C THR A 235 26.99 -6.68 -13.28
N LEU A 236 26.03 -6.09 -12.60
CA LEU A 236 25.47 -4.79 -12.94
C LEU A 236 26.24 -3.69 -12.20
N PRO A 237 26.63 -2.60 -12.89
CA PRO A 237 27.37 -1.50 -12.27
C PRO A 237 26.52 -0.79 -11.22
N ALA A 238 27.17 -0.12 -10.28
CA ALA A 238 26.49 0.68 -9.26
C ALA A 238 25.64 1.80 -9.88
N SER A 239 24.45 2.02 -9.33
CA SER A 239 23.68 3.22 -9.64
C SER A 239 24.10 4.36 -8.72
N LEU A 240 24.27 5.57 -9.25
CA LEU A 240 24.67 6.74 -8.46
C LEU A 240 23.48 7.48 -7.82
N LYS A 241 22.26 7.11 -8.18
CA LYS A 241 21.00 7.68 -7.66
C LYS A 241 19.92 6.60 -7.67
N PRO A 242 18.82 6.77 -6.94
CA PRO A 242 17.64 5.93 -7.11
C PRO A 242 17.22 5.91 -8.58
N SER A 243 17.11 4.72 -9.16
CA SER A 243 16.76 4.50 -10.56
C SER A 243 16.49 3.04 -10.82
N SER A 244 15.78 2.73 -11.90
CA SER A 244 15.60 1.36 -12.37
C SER A 244 16.69 0.95 -13.36
N VAL A 245 16.95 -0.34 -13.38
CA VAL A 245 17.73 -1.02 -14.42
C VAL A 245 16.98 -2.25 -14.85
N GLN A 246 16.98 -2.52 -16.14
CA GLN A 246 16.36 -3.72 -16.69
C GLN A 246 17.43 -4.62 -17.28
N TRP A 247 17.26 -5.91 -17.12
CA TRP A 247 18.13 -6.91 -17.75
C TRP A 247 17.30 -8.09 -18.24
N ARG A 248 17.81 -8.77 -19.27
CA ARG A 248 17.26 -10.04 -19.79
C ARG A 248 18.38 -10.97 -20.20
N ALA A 249 18.07 -12.25 -20.29
CA ALA A 249 19.00 -13.28 -20.72
C ALA A 249 18.48 -13.99 -21.96
N THR A 250 19.38 -14.30 -22.86
CA THR A 250 19.16 -15.24 -23.97
C THR A 250 19.85 -16.55 -23.63
N LEU A 251 19.07 -17.63 -23.55
CA LEU A 251 19.49 -18.96 -23.17
C LEU A 251 19.62 -19.80 -24.44
N ILE A 252 20.78 -20.37 -24.67
CA ILE A 252 21.12 -21.16 -25.85
C ILE A 252 21.52 -22.58 -25.40
N GLY A 253 20.93 -23.59 -26.02
CA GLY A 253 21.16 -25.00 -25.75
C GLY A 253 20.92 -25.85 -26.98
N GLU A 254 20.55 -27.14 -26.83
CA GLU A 254 20.23 -28.04 -27.94
C GLU A 254 18.84 -27.75 -28.53
N GLY A 255 17.92 -27.25 -27.72
CA GLY A 255 16.58 -26.87 -28.16
C GLY A 255 16.52 -25.44 -28.70
N PRO A 256 15.31 -24.96 -29.04
CA PRO A 256 15.12 -23.61 -29.54
C PRO A 256 15.56 -22.59 -28.49
N GLU A 257 16.27 -21.56 -28.94
CA GLU A 257 16.72 -20.45 -28.13
C GLU A 257 15.55 -19.80 -27.37
N GLN A 258 15.77 -19.46 -26.10
CA GLN A 258 14.80 -18.80 -25.24
C GLN A 258 15.34 -17.45 -24.78
N THR A 259 14.52 -16.43 -24.91
CA THR A 259 14.84 -15.11 -24.33
C THR A 259 13.88 -14.84 -23.19
N THR A 260 14.44 -14.48 -22.03
CA THR A 260 13.63 -14.16 -20.85
C THR A 260 12.94 -12.80 -21.04
N PRO A 261 11.88 -12.52 -20.26
CA PRO A 261 11.38 -11.16 -20.12
C PRO A 261 12.46 -10.21 -19.58
N TRP A 262 12.16 -8.91 -19.62
CA TRP A 262 12.95 -7.91 -18.94
C TRP A 262 12.67 -7.95 -17.44
N PHE A 263 13.68 -8.27 -16.66
CA PHE A 263 13.60 -8.16 -15.19
C PHE A 263 14.01 -6.77 -14.76
N THR A 264 13.16 -6.11 -14.00
CA THR A 264 13.42 -4.78 -13.45
C THR A 264 14.03 -4.89 -12.06
N MET A 265 15.11 -4.14 -11.83
CA MET A 265 15.76 -4.01 -10.54
C MET A 265 15.84 -2.54 -10.16
N VAL A 266 15.31 -2.18 -8.99
CA VAL A 266 15.24 -0.80 -8.50
C VAL A 266 16.38 -0.54 -7.52
N ALA A 267 17.17 0.51 -7.79
CA ALA A 267 18.18 0.99 -6.86
C ALA A 267 17.52 1.92 -5.84
N GLN A 268 17.60 1.55 -4.56
CA GLN A 268 17.04 2.30 -3.46
C GLN A 268 18.15 2.78 -2.52
N THR A 269 17.95 3.94 -1.89
CA THR A 269 18.81 4.34 -0.78
C THR A 269 18.61 3.36 0.37
N ALA A 270 19.71 2.96 1.02
CA ALA A 270 19.59 2.15 2.24
C ALA A 270 18.60 2.82 3.20
N PRO A 271 17.66 2.06 3.79
CA PRO A 271 16.75 2.62 4.77
C PRO A 271 17.56 3.27 5.88
N GLU A 272 17.28 4.55 6.14
CA GLU A 272 17.91 5.26 7.25
C GLU A 272 17.64 4.44 8.52
N GLN A 273 18.70 3.91 9.14
CA GLN A 273 18.54 3.20 10.40
C GLN A 273 18.00 4.20 11.41
N ALA A 274 16.68 4.13 11.66
CA ALA A 274 16.06 4.96 12.67
C ALA A 274 16.80 4.75 13.98
N ASP A 275 17.40 5.84 14.51
CA ASP A 275 18.03 5.78 15.83
C ASP A 275 16.94 5.37 16.86
N SER A 276 17.05 4.16 17.36
CA SER A 276 16.12 3.64 18.35
C SER A 276 16.26 4.30 19.72
N GLY A 277 17.33 5.07 19.93
CA GLY A 277 17.58 5.79 21.17
C GLY A 277 16.40 6.67 21.63
N PRO A 278 15.83 7.52 20.78
CA PRO A 278 14.65 8.32 21.13
C PRO A 278 13.45 7.47 21.55
N ILE A 279 13.23 6.33 20.91
CA ILE A 279 12.10 5.42 21.22
C ILE A 279 12.27 4.82 22.62
N TYR A 280 13.49 4.36 22.97
CA TYR A 280 13.77 3.85 24.30
C TYR A 280 13.68 4.94 25.37
N LEU A 281 14.14 6.15 25.10
CA LEU A 281 14.00 7.29 26.01
C LEU A 281 12.53 7.67 26.23
N GLN A 282 11.73 7.65 25.20
CA GLN A 282 10.29 7.92 25.28
C GLN A 282 9.58 6.81 26.09
N GLY A 283 9.93 5.54 25.85
CA GLY A 283 9.41 4.41 26.62
C GLY A 283 9.78 4.52 28.11
N LEU A 284 11.03 4.89 28.43
CA LEU A 284 11.49 5.09 29.79
C LEU A 284 10.76 6.27 30.47
N ALA A 285 10.58 7.38 29.77
CA ALA A 285 9.85 8.55 30.29
C ALA A 285 8.39 8.19 30.60
N MET A 286 7.73 7.44 29.72
CA MET A 286 6.35 6.95 29.96
C MET A 286 6.28 6.00 31.16
N ALA A 287 7.24 5.07 31.28
CA ALA A 287 7.29 4.16 32.41
C ALA A 287 7.48 4.92 33.75
N LEU A 288 8.35 5.94 33.78
CA LEU A 288 8.57 6.77 34.96
C LEU A 288 7.32 7.61 35.30
N LEU A 289 6.59 8.14 34.31
CA LEU A 289 5.34 8.87 34.53
C LEU A 289 4.27 7.94 35.12
N LEU A 290 4.09 6.74 34.59
CA LEU A 290 3.15 5.77 35.12
C LEU A 290 3.53 5.32 36.53
N PHE A 291 4.80 5.07 36.78
CA PHE A 291 5.30 4.74 38.12
C PHE A 291 5.07 5.89 39.12
N GLY A 292 5.33 7.14 38.71
CA GLY A 292 5.05 8.31 39.52
C GLY A 292 3.55 8.50 39.82
N ALA A 293 2.68 8.22 38.84
CA ALA A 293 1.23 8.27 39.04
C ALA A 293 0.76 7.20 40.05
N VAL A 294 1.26 5.98 39.94
CA VAL A 294 0.95 4.89 40.91
C VAL A 294 1.38 5.27 42.31
N ILE A 295 2.59 5.83 42.50
CA ILE A 295 3.04 6.28 43.81
C ILE A 295 2.17 7.43 44.34
N ALA A 296 1.77 8.35 43.48
CA ALA A 296 0.91 9.48 43.88
C ALA A 296 -0.47 8.99 44.37
N LEU A 297 -1.02 7.93 43.73
CA LEU A 297 -2.29 7.32 44.14
C LEU A 297 -2.17 6.48 45.43
N GLN A 298 -0.96 5.99 45.73
CA GLN A 298 -0.71 5.20 46.94
C GLN A 298 -0.38 6.06 48.17
N LYS A 299 -0.25 7.39 48.04
CA LYS A 299 -0.08 8.24 49.21
C LYS A 299 -1.27 8.08 50.14
N PRO A 300 -1.07 7.59 51.38
CA PRO A 300 -2.17 7.48 52.33
C PRO A 300 -2.72 8.90 52.58
N GLN A 301 -4.02 9.06 52.38
CA GLN A 301 -4.71 10.25 52.86
C GLN A 301 -4.41 10.35 54.37
N ARG A 302 -3.60 11.33 54.73
CA ARG A 302 -3.45 11.66 56.15
C ARG A 302 -4.84 11.99 56.66
N ARG A 303 -5.42 11.06 57.40
CA ARG A 303 -6.57 11.32 58.24
C ARG A 303 -6.13 12.35 59.24
N GLU A 304 -6.56 13.60 59.08
CA GLU A 304 -6.44 14.60 60.14
C GLU A 304 -7.19 14.07 61.34
N GLU A 305 -6.46 13.68 62.38
CA GLU A 305 -7.05 13.43 63.69
C GLU A 305 -7.60 14.77 64.21
N ASP A 306 -8.93 14.81 64.22
CA ASP A 306 -9.72 15.91 64.78
C ASP A 306 -9.48 15.96 66.28
N THR A 307 -8.53 16.80 66.67
CA THR A 307 -8.38 17.17 68.08
C THR A 307 -9.46 18.20 68.41
N THR A 308 -10.56 17.65 68.91
CA THR A 308 -11.67 18.39 69.51
C THR A 308 -11.12 19.32 70.59
N LYS A 309 -10.99 20.62 70.29
CA LYS A 309 -11.01 21.70 71.29
C LYS A 309 -12.39 22.32 71.31
N VAL A 310 -13.13 21.97 72.37
CA VAL A 310 -14.34 22.66 72.78
C VAL A 310 -13.98 24.12 73.03
N TYR A 311 -14.55 25.05 72.28
CA TYR A 311 -14.84 26.41 72.70
C TYR A 311 -16.16 26.91 72.10
N ASP A 312 -17.03 27.18 73.04
CA ASP A 312 -18.34 27.82 72.90
C ASP A 312 -18.15 29.23 72.36
N ASN A 313 -18.86 29.64 71.35
CA ASN A 313 -19.72 30.83 71.27
C ASN A 313 -20.13 31.23 69.84
N THR A 314 -21.42 31.14 69.61
CA THR A 314 -22.28 32.01 68.79
C THR A 314 -21.60 33.02 67.87
N THR A 315 -21.80 32.91 66.56
CA THR A 315 -22.41 33.95 65.71
C THR A 315 -22.61 33.45 64.28
N HIS A 316 -23.77 33.69 63.75
CA HIS A 316 -24.21 33.49 62.38
C HIS A 316 -23.21 34.03 61.37
N ILE A 317 -22.90 33.21 60.33
CA ILE A 317 -22.72 33.65 58.94
C ILE A 317 -22.96 32.45 58.01
N GLU A 318 -23.76 32.67 57.02
CA GLU A 318 -24.21 31.87 55.90
C GLU A 318 -23.05 31.14 55.20
N SER A 319 -23.10 29.81 55.10
CA SER A 319 -22.19 29.03 54.27
C SER A 319 -22.92 28.59 53.00
N THR A 320 -22.45 29.07 51.88
CA THR A 320 -22.83 28.60 50.57
C THR A 320 -22.22 27.19 50.38
N GLN A 321 -23.05 26.17 50.48
CA GLN A 321 -22.74 24.79 50.05
C GLN A 321 -22.75 24.74 48.51
N SER A 322 -21.62 24.50 47.89
CA SER A 322 -21.60 23.97 46.53
C SER A 322 -21.88 22.49 46.59
N THR A 323 -23.10 22.14 46.32
CA THR A 323 -23.58 20.78 46.09
C THR A 323 -23.22 20.40 44.66
N ASP A 324 -22.37 19.40 44.47
CA ASP A 324 -22.28 18.64 43.23
C ASP A 324 -23.66 18.00 43.02
N GLN A 325 -24.53 18.69 42.32
CA GLN A 325 -25.75 18.11 41.77
C GLN A 325 -25.36 17.43 40.45
N GLU A 326 -25.48 16.13 40.40
CA GLU A 326 -25.59 15.37 39.19
C GLU A 326 -26.77 15.97 38.40
N GLU A 327 -26.44 16.75 37.36
CA GLU A 327 -27.41 17.46 36.54
C GLU A 327 -28.29 16.46 35.82
N ALA A 328 -29.59 16.50 36.04
CA ALA A 328 -30.53 15.59 35.40
C ALA A 328 -30.43 15.73 33.86
N PRO A 329 -30.60 14.62 33.09
CA PRO A 329 -30.53 14.69 31.64
C PRO A 329 -31.46 15.76 31.05
N ALA A 330 -31.01 16.40 29.97
CA ALA A 330 -31.80 17.45 29.31
C ALA A 330 -33.18 16.90 28.86
N PRO A 331 -34.27 17.72 29.00
CA PRO A 331 -35.58 17.28 28.52
C PRO A 331 -35.59 17.04 27.02
N LEU A 332 -36.23 15.94 26.57
CA LEU A 332 -36.36 15.64 25.16
C LEU A 332 -37.23 16.68 24.43
N PRO A 333 -36.83 17.11 23.23
CA PRO A 333 -37.64 18.00 22.40
C PRO A 333 -38.96 17.33 21.98
N GLU A 334 -40.01 18.10 21.69
CA GLU A 334 -41.34 17.60 21.27
C GLU A 334 -41.25 16.70 19.99
N GLY A 335 -40.16 16.79 19.20
CA GLY A 335 -39.91 15.98 18.01
C GLY A 335 -39.06 14.73 18.23
N GLY A 336 -38.68 14.39 19.48
CA GLY A 336 -37.75 13.32 19.80
C GLY A 336 -36.28 13.73 19.63
N LEU A 337 -35.38 12.76 19.64
CA LEU A 337 -33.94 13.00 19.45
C LEU A 337 -33.64 13.55 18.06
N PRO A 338 -32.65 14.46 17.93
CA PRO A 338 -32.21 14.91 16.62
C PRO A 338 -31.76 13.73 15.75
N PRO A 339 -31.94 13.80 14.41
CA PRO A 339 -31.55 12.72 13.52
C PRO A 339 -30.08 12.34 13.69
N GLY A 340 -29.80 11.05 13.93
CA GLY A 340 -28.47 10.52 14.13
C GLY A 340 -27.93 10.56 15.56
N TRP A 341 -28.71 11.05 16.53
CA TRP A 341 -28.31 11.06 17.94
C TRP A 341 -28.80 9.83 18.70
N THR A 342 -27.99 9.37 19.66
CA THR A 342 -28.34 8.31 20.61
C THR A 342 -28.77 8.91 21.94
N ASP A 343 -29.50 8.12 22.75
CA ASP A 343 -29.90 8.53 24.10
C ASP A 343 -28.70 8.91 25.00
N GLU A 344 -27.58 8.21 24.82
CA GLU A 344 -26.34 8.50 25.54
C GLU A 344 -25.74 9.86 25.12
N GLN A 345 -25.75 10.18 23.84
CA GLN A 345 -25.28 11.48 23.33
C GLN A 345 -26.18 12.61 23.83
N TRP A 346 -27.50 12.35 23.91
CA TRP A 346 -28.43 13.32 24.46
C TRP A 346 -28.21 13.57 25.96
N ALA A 347 -27.94 12.53 26.74
CA ALA A 347 -27.65 12.65 28.16
C ALA A 347 -26.43 13.56 28.45
N TRP A 348 -25.43 13.56 27.56
CA TRP A 348 -24.21 14.37 27.72
C TRP A 348 -24.30 15.77 27.13
N TYR A 349 -24.91 15.92 25.96
CA TYR A 349 -24.86 17.15 25.18
C TYR A 349 -26.23 17.81 25.00
N GLY A 350 -27.31 17.26 25.52
CA GLY A 350 -28.66 17.73 25.31
C GLY A 350 -28.87 19.16 25.83
N HIS A 351 -28.24 19.54 26.94
CA HIS A 351 -28.32 20.90 27.49
C HIS A 351 -27.63 21.93 26.58
N GLU A 352 -26.47 21.58 26.00
CA GLU A 352 -25.75 22.43 25.06
C GLU A 352 -26.50 22.58 23.74
N TYR A 353 -27.12 21.50 23.26
CA TYR A 353 -27.97 21.53 22.07
C TYR A 353 -29.18 22.43 22.25
N LEU A 354 -29.88 22.32 23.39
CA LEU A 354 -31.05 23.18 23.70
C LEU A 354 -30.64 24.67 23.93
N ALA A 355 -29.45 24.89 24.43
CA ALA A 355 -28.88 26.23 24.59
C ALA A 355 -28.36 26.82 23.28
N GLY A 356 -28.30 26.05 22.19
CA GLY A 356 -27.75 26.48 20.90
C GLY A 356 -26.23 26.66 20.87
N THR A 357 -25.52 26.08 21.84
CA THR A 357 -24.04 26.18 21.96
C THR A 357 -23.32 24.95 21.42
N TYR A 358 -24.04 23.88 21.09
CA TYR A 358 -23.49 22.69 20.48
C TYR A 358 -23.08 22.97 19.03
N GLY A 359 -21.79 22.82 18.71
CA GLY A 359 -21.25 23.01 17.36
C GLY A 359 -20.88 24.45 16.96
N GLY A 360 -20.92 25.39 17.88
CA GLY A 360 -20.55 26.78 17.63
C GLY A 360 -19.08 27.08 17.84
N ASP A 361 -18.20 26.68 16.92
CA ASP A 361 -16.87 27.29 16.69
C ASP A 361 -16.27 26.75 15.37
N GLN A 362 -16.95 27.05 14.25
CA GLN A 362 -16.32 27.07 12.93
C GLN A 362 -16.78 28.31 12.18
N GLN A 363 -16.06 29.38 12.40
CA GLN A 363 -15.91 30.49 11.45
C GLN A 363 -14.45 30.72 11.16
#